data_529a608ef05eba8725874f3cae2fa52a
#
_entry.id   529a608ef05eba8725874f3cae2fa52a
#
_cell.length_a   1.000
_cell.length_b   1.000
_cell.length_c   1.000
_cell.angle_alpha   90.00
_cell.angle_beta   90.00
_cell.angle_gamma   90.00
#
_symmetry.space_group_name_H-M   'P 1'
#
loop_
_entity.id
_entity.type
_entity.pdbx_description
1 polymer ?
#
loop_
_entity_poly.entity_id
_entity_poly.type
_entity_poly.pdbx_seq_one_letter_code
_entity_poly.pdbx_strand_id
1 'polypeptide(L)'
;IKTLYNSRDTLGLDAQGVRLIERYYTDFVRAGNNLTEAQKTRIKAINSEMATLTTQFGQNVLAEVNNSAVIVTDRAELAGLSDEQIAVLAQSAKDNGMPGKYRIALVNTTIQPLLPQIDNRALRERIHKASVARGSRGNEWDNRAIVSKVTKLRAERAAIMGYPNYAAFGLAEETAKNPEAVNKMLSQMAPAAVANARKEGAVLQAMIDSEQKAKGQKSFA
;
A
#
# COMPACT_ATOMS: atom_id res chain seq x y z
N ILE A 1 22.19 -20.80 23.01
CA ILE A 1 21.97 -20.91 21.57
C ILE A 1 23.27 -20.65 20.79
N LYS A 2 24.02 -19.56 21.01
CA LYS A 2 25.26 -19.24 20.27
C LYS A 2 26.30 -20.37 20.38
N THR A 3 26.49 -20.98 21.55
CA THR A 3 27.40 -22.12 21.75
C THR A 3 26.97 -23.31 20.87
N LEU A 4 25.68 -23.68 20.93
CA LEU A 4 25.12 -24.76 20.10
C LEU A 4 25.24 -24.46 18.60
N TYR A 5 25.00 -23.20 18.18
CA TYR A 5 25.16 -22.78 16.80
C TYR A 5 26.61 -22.94 16.31
N ASN A 6 27.57 -22.56 17.13
CA ASN A 6 29.00 -22.65 16.77
C ASN A 6 29.50 -24.10 16.66
N SER A 7 28.89 -25.03 17.38
CA SER A 7 29.26 -26.46 17.37
C SER A 7 28.31 -27.35 16.57
N ARG A 8 27.30 -26.79 15.88
CA ARG A 8 26.20 -27.53 15.25
C ARG A 8 26.64 -28.67 14.29
N ASP A 9 27.76 -28.44 13.60
CA ASP A 9 28.29 -29.41 12.63
C ASP A 9 29.00 -30.61 13.30
N THR A 10 29.27 -30.52 14.61
CA THR A 10 29.97 -31.57 15.40
C THR A 10 29.06 -32.28 16.41
N LEU A 11 27.77 -31.90 16.46
CA LEU A 11 26.80 -32.45 17.42
C LEU A 11 26.16 -33.78 16.95
N GLY A 12 26.51 -34.27 15.75
CA GLY A 12 25.92 -35.50 15.21
C GLY A 12 24.42 -35.39 14.89
N LEU A 13 23.93 -34.16 14.69
CA LEU A 13 22.53 -33.89 14.37
C LEU A 13 22.22 -34.18 12.90
N ASP A 14 20.97 -34.53 12.64
CA ASP A 14 20.44 -34.57 11.29
C ASP A 14 20.26 -33.15 10.69
N ALA A 15 19.97 -33.07 9.40
CA ALA A 15 19.80 -31.80 8.69
C ALA A 15 18.68 -30.93 9.29
N GLN A 16 17.64 -31.54 9.85
CA GLN A 16 16.54 -30.81 10.50
C GLN A 16 16.99 -30.21 11.84
N GLY A 17 17.74 -30.96 12.64
CA GLY A 17 18.31 -30.49 13.90
C GLY A 17 19.29 -29.32 13.69
N VAL A 18 20.20 -29.44 12.71
CA VAL A 18 21.09 -28.35 12.33
C VAL A 18 20.29 -27.11 11.91
N ARG A 19 19.30 -27.27 11.03
CA ARG A 19 18.45 -26.19 10.58
C ARG A 19 17.66 -25.52 11.70
N LEU A 20 17.20 -26.29 12.67
CA LEU A 20 16.49 -25.76 13.84
C LEU A 20 17.39 -24.86 14.68
N ILE A 21 18.63 -25.27 14.95
CA ILE A 21 19.62 -24.44 15.68
C ILE A 21 19.90 -23.14 14.91
N GLU A 22 20.11 -23.22 13.60
CA GLU A 22 20.32 -22.03 12.75
C GLU A 22 19.14 -21.07 12.83
N ARG A 23 17.92 -21.58 12.76
CA ARG A 23 16.70 -20.76 12.83
C ARG A 23 16.62 -20.02 14.15
N TYR A 24 16.74 -20.73 15.28
CA TYR A 24 16.71 -20.10 16.59
C TYR A 24 17.85 -19.09 16.78
N TYR A 25 19.05 -19.42 16.33
CA TYR A 25 20.18 -18.48 16.41
C TYR A 25 19.90 -17.20 15.62
N THR A 26 19.42 -17.34 14.41
CA THR A 26 19.05 -16.20 13.54
C THR A 26 17.95 -15.36 14.20
N ASP A 27 16.91 -15.97 14.73
CA ASP A 27 15.82 -15.26 15.40
C ASP A 27 16.34 -14.43 16.61
N PHE A 28 17.22 -15.00 17.43
CA PHE A 28 17.85 -14.27 18.54
C PHE A 28 18.76 -13.15 18.07
N VAL A 29 19.54 -13.35 17.01
CA VAL A 29 20.40 -12.29 16.45
C VAL A 29 19.52 -11.15 15.90
N ARG A 30 18.47 -11.46 15.17
CA ARG A 30 17.52 -10.48 14.65
C ARG A 30 16.68 -9.79 15.72
N ALA A 31 16.51 -10.42 16.87
CA ALA A 31 15.95 -9.78 18.07
C ALA A 31 16.93 -8.82 18.77
N GLY A 32 18.21 -8.81 18.36
CA GLY A 32 19.22 -7.87 18.86
C GLY A 32 20.14 -8.45 19.94
N ASN A 33 20.21 -9.77 20.13
CA ASN A 33 21.02 -10.36 21.21
C ASN A 33 22.53 -10.13 21.06
N ASN A 34 23.00 -9.88 19.83
CA ASN A 34 24.42 -9.57 19.57
C ASN A 34 24.73 -8.06 19.63
N LEU A 35 23.75 -7.22 19.91
CA LEU A 35 23.93 -5.76 19.99
C LEU A 35 24.55 -5.36 21.34
N THR A 36 25.29 -4.26 21.32
CA THR A 36 25.74 -3.58 22.54
C THR A 36 24.53 -2.99 23.29
N GLU A 37 24.70 -2.70 24.58
CA GLU A 37 23.61 -2.09 25.38
C GLU A 37 23.14 -0.74 24.82
N ALA A 38 24.05 0.07 24.28
CA ALA A 38 23.71 1.32 23.62
C ALA A 38 22.83 1.07 22.36
N GLN A 39 23.20 0.10 21.54
CA GLN A 39 22.42 -0.29 20.35
C GLN A 39 21.05 -0.87 20.74
N LYS A 40 20.98 -1.72 21.76
CA LYS A 40 19.70 -2.25 22.29
C LYS A 40 18.78 -1.12 22.76
N THR A 41 19.33 -0.17 23.51
CA THR A 41 18.58 1.02 23.95
C THR A 41 18.04 1.80 22.76
N ARG A 42 18.86 2.01 21.72
CA ARG A 42 18.43 2.73 20.52
C ARG A 42 17.37 1.96 19.73
N ILE A 43 17.53 0.64 19.54
CA ILE A 43 16.53 -0.22 18.88
C ILE A 43 15.19 -0.19 19.63
N LYS A 44 15.22 -0.22 20.96
CA LYS A 44 14.00 -0.14 21.78
C LYS A 44 13.28 1.20 21.56
N ALA A 45 14.02 2.31 21.52
CA ALA A 45 13.45 3.63 21.22
C ALA A 45 12.88 3.69 19.80
N ILE A 46 13.58 3.18 18.78
CA ILE A 46 13.09 3.08 17.40
C ILE A 46 11.80 2.27 17.33
N ASN A 47 11.75 1.12 17.97
CA ASN A 47 10.55 0.26 17.95
C ASN A 47 9.34 0.94 18.60
N SER A 48 9.55 1.64 19.73
CA SER A 48 8.49 2.41 20.41
C SER A 48 7.97 3.55 19.53
N GLU A 49 8.88 4.32 18.93
CA GLU A 49 8.50 5.42 18.02
C GLU A 49 7.77 4.89 16.77
N MET A 50 8.26 3.81 16.18
CA MET A 50 7.59 3.16 15.04
C MET A 50 6.20 2.65 15.38
N ALA A 51 6.00 2.06 16.56
CA ALA A 51 4.70 1.59 17.02
C ALA A 51 3.70 2.76 17.11
N THR A 52 4.12 3.88 17.70
CA THR A 52 3.29 5.10 17.77
C THR A 52 2.94 5.62 16.37
N LEU A 53 3.94 5.76 15.48
CA LEU A 53 3.74 6.28 14.13
C LEU A 53 2.85 5.38 13.27
N THR A 54 3.01 4.05 13.37
CA THR A 54 2.16 3.12 12.61
C THR A 54 0.73 3.08 13.11
N THR A 55 0.52 3.24 14.42
CA THR A 55 -0.82 3.41 14.99
C THR A 55 -1.47 4.70 14.48
N GLN A 56 -0.74 5.83 14.54
CA GLN A 56 -1.24 7.11 14.02
C GLN A 56 -1.53 7.04 12.53
N PHE A 57 -0.67 6.38 11.74
CA PHE A 57 -0.91 6.15 10.32
C PHE A 57 -2.24 5.43 10.08
N GLY A 58 -2.50 4.36 10.81
CA GLY A 58 -3.75 3.59 10.71
C GLY A 58 -4.98 4.42 11.09
N GLN A 59 -4.89 5.20 12.18
CA GLN A 59 -5.96 6.10 12.62
C GLN A 59 -6.25 7.18 11.57
N ASN A 60 -5.21 7.78 10.98
CA ASN A 60 -5.36 8.77 9.91
C ASN A 60 -6.05 8.17 8.67
N VAL A 61 -5.66 6.95 8.26
CA VAL A 61 -6.32 6.25 7.14
C VAL A 61 -7.80 6.05 7.40
N LEU A 62 -8.15 5.59 8.61
CA LEU A 62 -9.56 5.38 9.00
C LEU A 62 -10.35 6.69 9.03
N ALA A 63 -9.79 7.73 9.65
CA ALA A 63 -10.41 9.04 9.71
C ALA A 63 -10.63 9.65 8.32
N GLU A 64 -9.64 9.52 7.44
CA GLU A 64 -9.75 10.03 6.08
C GLU A 64 -10.81 9.30 5.26
N VAL A 65 -10.91 7.97 5.34
CA VAL A 65 -11.97 7.20 4.66
C VAL A 65 -13.36 7.66 5.09
N ASN A 66 -13.52 7.99 6.38
CA ASN A 66 -14.80 8.45 6.92
C ASN A 66 -15.14 9.89 6.49
N ASN A 67 -14.16 10.77 6.39
CA ASN A 67 -14.38 12.22 6.24
C ASN A 67 -14.15 12.73 4.81
N SER A 68 -13.49 11.97 3.92
CA SER A 68 -13.13 12.41 2.57
C SER A 68 -13.96 11.75 1.48
N ALA A 69 -15.12 11.19 1.80
CA ALA A 69 -16.03 10.60 0.82
C ALA A 69 -16.48 11.63 -0.23
N VAL A 70 -16.72 11.21 -1.47
CA VAL A 70 -17.31 12.06 -2.50
C VAL A 70 -18.82 12.13 -2.28
N ILE A 71 -19.31 13.34 -2.04
CA ILE A 71 -20.74 13.61 -1.86
C ILE A 71 -21.33 14.10 -3.17
N VAL A 72 -22.40 13.45 -3.60
CA VAL A 72 -23.21 13.83 -4.76
C VAL A 72 -24.55 14.34 -4.28
N THR A 73 -24.99 15.45 -4.81
CA THR A 73 -26.27 16.09 -4.44
C THR A 73 -27.33 15.95 -5.53
N ASP A 74 -26.92 15.86 -6.78
CA ASP A 74 -27.80 15.67 -7.92
C ASP A 74 -27.78 14.19 -8.36
N ARG A 75 -28.96 13.54 -8.31
CA ARG A 75 -29.11 12.15 -8.76
C ARG A 75 -28.73 11.96 -10.24
N ALA A 76 -28.86 12.98 -11.06
CA ALA A 76 -28.51 12.91 -12.48
C ALA A 76 -27.00 12.65 -12.71
N GLU A 77 -26.13 13.06 -11.78
CA GLU A 77 -24.68 12.74 -11.84
C GLU A 77 -24.40 11.22 -11.74
N LEU A 78 -25.35 10.44 -11.19
CA LEU A 78 -25.23 9.00 -10.98
C LEU A 78 -25.77 8.17 -12.13
N ALA A 79 -26.07 8.79 -13.30
CA ALA A 79 -26.49 8.07 -14.49
C ALA A 79 -25.52 6.92 -14.81
N GLY A 80 -26.08 5.78 -15.25
CA GLY A 80 -25.35 4.53 -15.49
C GLY A 80 -25.37 3.56 -14.29
N LEU A 81 -25.69 4.01 -13.08
CA LEU A 81 -25.86 3.14 -11.91
C LEU A 81 -27.30 2.62 -11.83
N SER A 82 -27.47 1.40 -11.31
CA SER A 82 -28.79 0.84 -11.02
C SER A 82 -29.46 1.54 -9.83
N ASP A 83 -30.78 1.43 -9.71
CA ASP A 83 -31.54 2.00 -8.60
C ASP A 83 -31.11 1.40 -7.25
N GLU A 84 -30.73 0.14 -7.19
CA GLU A 84 -30.21 -0.52 -5.99
C GLU A 84 -28.85 0.07 -5.58
N GLN A 85 -27.95 0.32 -6.53
CA GLN A 85 -26.66 0.96 -6.26
C GLN A 85 -26.86 2.39 -5.74
N ILE A 86 -27.76 3.15 -6.36
CA ILE A 86 -28.10 4.51 -5.93
C ILE A 86 -28.70 4.50 -4.51
N ALA A 87 -29.57 3.53 -4.21
CA ALA A 87 -30.16 3.37 -2.87
C ALA A 87 -29.10 3.10 -1.80
N VAL A 88 -28.09 2.28 -2.10
CA VAL A 88 -26.95 2.03 -1.18
C VAL A 88 -26.16 3.31 -0.92
N LEU A 89 -25.89 4.12 -1.94
CA LEU A 89 -25.20 5.42 -1.76
C LEU A 89 -26.04 6.41 -0.95
N ALA A 90 -27.37 6.43 -1.17
CA ALA A 90 -28.31 7.27 -0.39
C ALA A 90 -28.37 6.83 1.08
N GLN A 91 -28.42 5.51 1.33
CA GLN A 91 -28.39 4.99 2.71
C GLN A 91 -27.06 5.32 3.37
N SER A 92 -25.93 5.16 2.68
CA SER A 92 -24.61 5.55 3.19
C SER A 92 -24.57 7.05 3.57
N ALA A 93 -25.18 7.93 2.77
CA ALA A 93 -25.27 9.35 3.09
C ALA A 93 -26.14 9.59 4.32
N LYS A 94 -27.29 8.94 4.41
CA LYS A 94 -28.22 9.04 5.56
C LYS A 94 -27.54 8.60 6.86
N ASP A 95 -26.82 7.47 6.85
CA ASP A 95 -26.12 6.94 8.02
C ASP A 95 -24.98 7.86 8.50
N ASN A 96 -24.49 8.73 7.61
CA ASN A 96 -23.48 9.73 7.90
C ASN A 96 -24.08 11.15 8.08
N GLY A 97 -25.37 11.29 8.42
CA GLY A 97 -26.02 12.55 8.74
C GLY A 97 -26.31 13.47 7.54
N MET A 98 -26.32 12.92 6.32
CA MET A 98 -26.53 13.67 5.07
C MET A 98 -27.75 13.14 4.29
N PRO A 99 -28.97 13.15 4.87
CA PRO A 99 -30.15 12.68 4.17
C PRO A 99 -30.40 13.48 2.88
N GLY A 100 -30.90 12.81 1.84
CA GLY A 100 -31.15 13.43 0.54
C GLY A 100 -29.93 13.59 -0.36
N LYS A 101 -28.75 13.13 0.07
CA LYS A 101 -27.52 13.09 -0.71
C LYS A 101 -27.09 11.65 -0.99
N TYR A 102 -26.01 11.49 -1.75
CA TYR A 102 -25.38 10.20 -2.07
C TYR A 102 -23.94 10.23 -1.68
N ARG A 103 -23.47 9.27 -0.87
CA ARG A 103 -22.11 9.21 -0.37
C ARG A 103 -21.34 8.06 -1.02
N ILE A 104 -20.27 8.40 -1.73
CA ILE A 104 -19.34 7.45 -2.33
C ILE A 104 -18.10 7.39 -1.43
N ALA A 105 -17.99 6.34 -0.61
CA ALA A 105 -16.83 6.12 0.25
C ALA A 105 -15.60 5.79 -0.59
N LEU A 106 -14.44 6.36 -0.21
CA LEU A 106 -13.18 6.15 -0.93
C LEU A 106 -12.48 4.84 -0.55
N VAL A 107 -13.21 3.73 -0.61
CA VAL A 107 -12.65 2.38 -0.45
C VAL A 107 -12.73 1.64 -1.77
N ASN A 108 -11.75 0.78 -2.04
CA ASN A 108 -11.62 0.10 -3.33
C ASN A 108 -12.86 -0.74 -3.67
N THR A 109 -13.47 -1.38 -2.67
CA THR A 109 -14.70 -2.18 -2.82
C THR A 109 -15.92 -1.35 -3.21
N THR A 110 -15.93 -0.04 -2.97
CA THR A 110 -17.00 0.87 -3.39
C THR A 110 -16.67 1.52 -4.74
N ILE A 111 -15.50 2.17 -4.87
CA ILE A 111 -15.21 3.01 -6.02
C ILE A 111 -14.88 2.21 -7.29
N GLN A 112 -14.15 1.09 -7.19
CA GLN A 112 -13.74 0.32 -8.36
C GLN A 112 -14.91 -0.26 -9.13
N PRO A 113 -15.95 -0.86 -8.50
CA PRO A 113 -17.13 -1.34 -9.24
C PRO A 113 -18.00 -0.23 -9.81
N LEU A 114 -18.00 0.97 -9.22
CA LEU A 114 -18.86 2.07 -9.68
C LEU A 114 -18.24 2.84 -10.86
N LEU A 115 -16.94 3.05 -10.89
CA LEU A 115 -16.28 3.87 -11.91
C LEU A 115 -16.60 3.46 -13.36
N PRO A 116 -16.61 2.16 -13.74
CA PRO A 116 -16.96 1.75 -15.10
C PRO A 116 -18.40 1.99 -15.47
N GLN A 117 -19.31 2.13 -14.51
CA GLN A 117 -20.75 2.22 -14.71
C GLN A 117 -21.26 3.66 -14.75
N ILE A 118 -20.60 4.59 -14.05
CA ILE A 118 -21.00 6.00 -14.02
C ILE A 118 -20.77 6.63 -15.40
N ASP A 119 -21.83 7.15 -16.03
CA ASP A 119 -21.73 7.85 -17.33
C ASP A 119 -21.07 9.21 -17.22
N ASN A 120 -21.26 9.92 -16.09
CA ASN A 120 -20.77 11.26 -15.87
C ASN A 120 -19.23 11.26 -15.67
N ARG A 121 -18.49 11.69 -16.71
CA ARG A 121 -17.03 11.75 -16.69
C ARG A 121 -16.50 12.68 -15.58
N ALA A 122 -17.15 13.82 -15.34
CA ALA A 122 -16.70 14.77 -14.30
C ALA A 122 -16.82 14.15 -12.91
N LEU A 123 -17.85 13.35 -12.65
CA LEU A 123 -17.97 12.60 -11.40
C LEU A 123 -16.88 11.53 -11.29
N ARG A 124 -16.59 10.77 -12.36
CA ARG A 124 -15.50 9.78 -12.36
C ARG A 124 -14.16 10.44 -12.05
N GLU A 125 -13.86 11.60 -12.68
CA GLU A 125 -12.64 12.38 -12.41
C GLU A 125 -12.58 12.85 -10.95
N ARG A 126 -13.69 13.35 -10.40
CA ARG A 126 -13.78 13.78 -9.00
C ARG A 126 -13.51 12.64 -8.04
N ILE A 127 -14.07 11.45 -8.29
CA ILE A 127 -13.82 10.23 -7.51
C ILE A 127 -12.36 9.81 -7.62
N HIS A 128 -11.81 9.78 -8.83
CA HIS A 128 -10.41 9.41 -9.07
C HIS A 128 -9.44 10.33 -8.34
N LYS A 129 -9.58 11.66 -8.52
CA LYS A 129 -8.74 12.66 -7.84
C LYS A 129 -8.85 12.54 -6.32
N ALA A 130 -10.05 12.36 -5.81
CA ALA A 130 -10.27 12.14 -4.38
C ALA A 130 -9.59 10.85 -3.90
N SER A 131 -9.64 9.78 -4.68
CA SER A 131 -9.01 8.50 -4.32
C SER A 131 -7.48 8.56 -4.31
N VAL A 132 -6.84 9.14 -5.33
CA VAL A 132 -5.37 9.21 -5.41
C VAL A 132 -4.76 10.20 -4.42
N ALA A 133 -5.54 11.14 -3.90
CA ALA A 133 -5.10 12.09 -2.88
C ALA A 133 -5.15 11.54 -1.44
N ARG A 134 -5.60 10.30 -1.24
CA ARG A 134 -5.71 9.69 0.11
C ARG A 134 -4.35 9.74 0.83
N GLY A 135 -4.37 10.17 2.10
CA GLY A 135 -3.19 10.30 2.96
C GLY A 135 -2.21 11.41 2.57
N SER A 136 -2.56 12.27 1.61
CA SER A 136 -1.66 13.32 1.11
C SER A 136 -2.34 14.67 0.82
N ARG A 137 -3.45 14.96 1.51
CA ARG A 137 -4.28 16.15 1.28
C ARG A 137 -3.77 17.42 1.97
N GLY A 138 -2.76 17.33 2.82
CA GLY A 138 -2.30 18.47 3.64
C GLY A 138 -3.23 18.80 4.80
N ASN A 139 -4.14 17.91 5.16
CA ASN A 139 -5.04 18.03 6.31
C ASN A 139 -4.46 17.31 7.55
N GLU A 140 -5.21 17.27 8.64
CA GLU A 140 -4.80 16.64 9.90
C GLU A 140 -4.54 15.12 9.79
N TRP A 141 -5.04 14.47 8.74
CA TRP A 141 -4.85 13.02 8.47
C TRP A 141 -3.77 12.74 7.42
N ASP A 142 -2.97 13.74 7.07
CA ASP A 142 -1.89 13.59 6.10
C ASP A 142 -0.77 12.69 6.66
N ASN A 143 -0.46 11.62 5.93
CA ASN A 143 0.49 10.61 6.37
C ASN A 143 1.91 10.79 5.80
N ARG A 144 2.19 11.79 4.95
CA ARG A 144 3.49 11.97 4.30
C ARG A 144 4.64 12.14 5.29
N ALA A 145 4.44 12.92 6.34
CA ALA A 145 5.44 13.11 7.40
C ALA A 145 5.71 11.80 8.16
N ILE A 146 4.65 11.03 8.45
CA ILE A 146 4.76 9.72 9.12
C ILE A 146 5.54 8.75 8.24
N VAL A 147 5.21 8.65 6.94
CA VAL A 147 5.92 7.78 5.98
C VAL A 147 7.40 8.14 5.93
N SER A 148 7.75 9.44 5.82
CA SER A 148 9.13 9.90 5.82
C SER A 148 9.87 9.51 7.10
N LYS A 149 9.23 9.68 8.26
CA LYS A 149 9.85 9.35 9.55
C LYS A 149 10.03 7.84 9.73
N VAL A 150 9.02 7.04 9.42
CA VAL A 150 9.09 5.57 9.48
C VAL A 150 10.19 5.04 8.56
N THR A 151 10.32 5.60 7.36
CA THR A 151 11.36 5.20 6.40
C THR A 151 12.77 5.46 6.96
N LYS A 152 13.00 6.62 7.60
CA LYS A 152 14.28 6.94 8.27
C LYS A 152 14.57 5.99 9.42
N LEU A 153 13.58 5.71 10.28
CA LEU A 153 13.73 4.80 11.41
C LEU A 153 14.02 3.36 10.95
N ARG A 154 13.39 2.91 9.86
CA ARG A 154 13.67 1.62 9.24
C ARG A 154 15.09 1.53 8.70
N ALA A 155 15.59 2.58 8.06
CA ALA A 155 16.96 2.63 7.57
C ALA A 155 17.97 2.59 8.73
N GLU A 156 17.74 3.36 9.79
CA GLU A 156 18.59 3.36 10.99
C GLU A 156 18.59 1.98 11.68
N ARG A 157 17.42 1.37 11.83
CA ARG A 157 17.28 0.01 12.37
C ARG A 157 18.10 -0.99 11.57
N ALA A 158 18.01 -0.96 10.25
CA ALA A 158 18.76 -1.86 9.37
C ALA A 158 20.28 -1.67 9.56
N ALA A 159 20.75 -0.44 9.61
CA ALA A 159 22.18 -0.13 9.86
C ALA A 159 22.66 -0.66 11.21
N ILE A 160 21.90 -0.46 12.30
CA ILE A 160 22.23 -1.01 13.62
C ILE A 160 22.30 -2.54 13.59
N MET A 161 21.43 -3.17 12.82
CA MET A 161 21.39 -4.63 12.65
C MET A 161 22.46 -5.16 11.68
N GLY A 162 23.32 -4.29 11.12
CA GLY A 162 24.43 -4.68 10.24
C GLY A 162 24.06 -4.87 8.77
N TYR A 163 22.89 -4.35 8.34
CA TYR A 163 22.45 -4.43 6.95
C TYR A 163 22.64 -3.09 6.22
N PRO A 164 22.97 -3.12 4.90
CA PRO A 164 23.21 -1.90 4.14
C PRO A 164 21.95 -1.04 3.93
N ASN A 165 20.77 -1.65 4.00
CA ASN A 165 19.47 -0.97 3.88
C ASN A 165 18.34 -1.85 4.42
N TYR A 166 17.14 -1.27 4.54
CA TYR A 166 15.98 -1.98 5.08
C TYR A 166 15.49 -3.12 4.18
N ALA A 167 15.65 -3.02 2.87
CA ALA A 167 15.28 -4.10 1.95
C ALA A 167 16.16 -5.34 2.18
N ALA A 168 17.47 -5.16 2.32
CA ALA A 168 18.38 -6.26 2.66
C ALA A 168 18.04 -6.89 4.01
N PHE A 169 17.71 -6.08 5.03
CA PHE A 169 17.25 -6.57 6.33
C PHE A 169 15.94 -7.36 6.22
N GLY A 170 14.96 -6.86 5.49
CA GLY A 170 13.67 -7.52 5.33
C GLY A 170 13.78 -8.84 4.56
N LEU A 171 14.52 -8.83 3.45
CA LEU A 171 14.61 -9.97 2.53
C LEU A 171 15.52 -11.11 3.01
N ALA A 172 16.36 -10.88 4.00
CA ALA A 172 17.35 -11.88 4.46
C ALA A 172 16.72 -13.24 4.82
N GLU A 173 15.51 -13.26 5.35
CA GLU A 173 14.77 -14.46 5.72
C GLU A 173 13.67 -14.86 4.70
N GLU A 174 13.46 -14.04 3.68
CA GLU A 174 12.48 -14.33 2.63
C GLU A 174 13.06 -15.25 1.55
N THR A 175 12.21 -15.80 0.67
CA THR A 175 12.64 -16.70 -0.41
C THR A 175 13.67 -16.07 -1.33
N ALA A 176 13.54 -14.78 -1.64
CA ALA A 176 14.46 -14.06 -2.53
C ALA A 176 15.83 -13.77 -1.91
N LYS A 177 15.95 -13.78 -0.56
CA LYS A 177 17.16 -13.57 0.25
C LYS A 177 17.80 -12.19 0.16
N ASN A 178 17.76 -11.51 -0.97
CA ASN A 178 18.43 -10.22 -1.17
C ASN A 178 17.70 -9.35 -2.20
N PRO A 179 17.94 -8.01 -2.19
CA PRO A 179 17.35 -7.07 -3.14
C PRO A 179 17.75 -7.33 -4.60
N GLU A 180 18.93 -7.87 -4.85
CA GLU A 180 19.47 -8.13 -6.19
C GLU A 180 18.62 -9.20 -6.89
N ALA A 181 18.23 -10.28 -6.19
CA ALA A 181 17.36 -11.31 -6.73
C ALA A 181 15.96 -10.76 -7.07
N VAL A 182 15.39 -9.91 -6.21
CA VAL A 182 14.11 -9.24 -6.46
C VAL A 182 14.21 -8.32 -7.69
N ASN A 183 15.22 -7.45 -7.73
CA ASN A 183 15.42 -6.53 -8.83
C ASN A 183 15.67 -7.24 -10.16
N LYS A 184 16.41 -8.35 -10.14
CA LYS A 184 16.62 -9.18 -11.35
C LYS A 184 15.30 -9.70 -11.90
N MET A 185 14.44 -10.25 -11.04
CA MET A 185 13.12 -10.75 -11.43
C MET A 185 12.24 -9.62 -12.00
N LEU A 186 12.15 -8.50 -11.29
CA LEU A 186 11.35 -7.35 -11.72
C LEU A 186 11.85 -6.77 -13.05
N SER A 187 13.17 -6.65 -13.23
CA SER A 187 13.77 -6.14 -14.47
C SER A 187 13.53 -7.05 -15.67
N GLN A 188 13.37 -8.34 -15.44
CA GLN A 188 13.00 -9.29 -16.50
C GLN A 188 11.53 -9.17 -16.90
N MET A 189 10.65 -8.89 -15.95
CA MET A 189 9.18 -8.83 -16.17
C MET A 189 8.72 -7.45 -16.67
N ALA A 190 9.28 -6.37 -16.13
CA ALA A 190 8.79 -5.02 -16.34
C ALA A 190 8.74 -4.60 -17.83
N PRO A 191 9.73 -4.88 -18.69
CA PRO A 191 9.67 -4.47 -20.10
C PRO A 191 8.49 -5.07 -20.85
N ALA A 192 8.21 -6.36 -20.66
CA ALA A 192 7.09 -7.03 -21.29
C ALA A 192 5.74 -6.53 -20.77
N ALA A 193 5.62 -6.36 -19.45
CA ALA A 193 4.40 -5.83 -18.82
C ALA A 193 4.09 -4.40 -19.29
N VAL A 194 5.11 -3.52 -19.32
CA VAL A 194 4.95 -2.14 -19.81
C VAL A 194 4.61 -2.10 -21.30
N ALA A 195 5.24 -2.94 -22.12
CA ALA A 195 4.91 -3.02 -23.55
C ALA A 195 3.45 -3.47 -23.77
N ASN A 196 2.98 -4.44 -22.99
CA ASN A 196 1.59 -4.89 -23.05
C ASN A 196 0.61 -3.79 -22.62
N ALA A 197 0.86 -3.14 -21.48
CA ALA A 197 0.03 -2.03 -21.01
C ALA A 197 -0.08 -0.88 -22.02
N ARG A 198 1.03 -0.58 -22.74
CA ARG A 198 1.01 0.42 -23.83
C ARG A 198 0.15 -0.01 -25.01
N LYS A 199 0.17 -1.29 -25.39
CA LYS A 199 -0.71 -1.82 -26.45
C LYS A 199 -2.18 -1.73 -26.05
N GLU A 200 -2.53 -2.12 -24.84
CA GLU A 200 -3.89 -2.01 -24.30
C GLU A 200 -4.34 -0.56 -24.25
N GLY A 201 -3.48 0.35 -23.77
CA GLY A 201 -3.75 1.79 -23.78
C GLY A 201 -4.01 2.35 -25.17
N ALA A 202 -3.25 1.91 -26.19
CA ALA A 202 -3.47 2.33 -27.58
C ALA A 202 -4.83 1.86 -28.12
N VAL A 203 -5.26 0.64 -27.77
CA VAL A 203 -6.60 0.14 -28.16
C VAL A 203 -7.70 0.99 -27.52
N LEU A 204 -7.60 1.26 -26.22
CA LEU A 204 -8.56 2.10 -25.51
C LEU A 204 -8.59 3.53 -26.10
N GLN A 205 -7.43 4.10 -26.43
CA GLN A 205 -7.35 5.42 -27.06
C GLN A 205 -8.06 5.43 -28.41
N ALA A 206 -7.86 4.43 -29.26
CA ALA A 206 -8.53 4.33 -30.54
C ALA A 206 -10.08 4.22 -30.40
N MET A 207 -10.57 3.53 -29.36
CA MET A 207 -12.00 3.51 -29.04
C MET A 207 -12.52 4.88 -28.64
N ILE A 208 -11.81 5.60 -27.76
CA ILE A 208 -12.15 6.97 -27.35
C ILE A 208 -12.19 7.88 -28.57
N ASP A 209 -11.16 7.84 -29.42
CA ASP A 209 -11.06 8.68 -30.62
C ASP A 209 -12.26 8.44 -31.56
N SER A 210 -12.64 7.19 -31.77
CA SER A 210 -13.80 6.81 -32.59
C SER A 210 -15.12 7.33 -32.01
N GLU A 211 -15.34 7.15 -30.71
CA GLU A 211 -16.54 7.66 -30.03
C GLU A 211 -16.65 9.17 -30.07
N GLN A 212 -15.54 9.87 -29.79
CA GLN A 212 -15.53 11.34 -29.80
C GLN A 212 -15.78 11.89 -31.22
N LYS A 213 -15.17 11.26 -32.24
CA LYS A 213 -15.42 11.62 -33.64
C LYS A 213 -16.90 11.44 -34.01
N ALA A 214 -17.52 10.32 -33.60
CA ALA A 214 -18.95 10.07 -33.86
C ALA A 214 -19.85 11.12 -33.19
N LYS A 215 -19.44 11.68 -32.06
CA LYS A 215 -20.14 12.74 -31.32
C LYS A 215 -19.79 14.16 -31.81
N GLY A 216 -18.90 14.33 -32.79
CA GLY A 216 -18.40 15.64 -33.23
C GLY A 216 -17.56 16.37 -32.17
N GLN A 217 -17.00 15.64 -31.24
CA GLN A 217 -16.20 16.17 -30.10
C GLN A 217 -14.71 15.93 -30.29
N LYS A 218 -13.88 16.76 -29.61
CA LYS A 218 -12.44 16.52 -29.58
C LYS A 218 -12.11 15.27 -28.76
N SER A 219 -11.16 14.49 -29.24
CA SER A 219 -10.60 13.40 -28.49
C SER A 219 -9.82 13.89 -27.25
N PHE A 220 -9.66 12.99 -26.27
CA PHE A 220 -8.89 13.20 -25.05
C PHE A 220 -8.08 11.95 -24.73
N ALA A 221 -6.96 12.10 -24.02
CA ALA A 221 -6.13 10.99 -23.50
C ALA A 221 -6.52 10.62 -22.08
#